data_85d018ed2702fe8c146b3c4ddab520e7
#
_entry.id   85d018ed2702fe8c146b3c4ddab520e7
#
_cell.length_a   1.000
_cell.length_b   1.000
_cell.length_c   1.000
_cell.angle_alpha   90.00
_cell.angle_beta   90.00
_cell.angle_gamma   90.00
#
_symmetry.space_group_name_H-M   'P 1'
#
loop_
_entity.id
_entity.type
_entity.pdbx_description
1 polymer ?
#
loop_
_entity_poly.entity_id
_entity_poly.type
_entity_poly.pdbx_seq_one_letter_code
_entity_poly.pdbx_strand_id
1 'polypeptide(L)'
;MLPSRTLALAWVVAVVLLPVVVPDPYVLRVAAMTCIFAGFAASWDLLAGYAGQVNFGHALFFGAGAYGSALLSLRLDFPPWIAVATGALIATAIGLCVGYLCLRLRGSYLSLATLAFPLILIGLLFAFPDFSGGELGVTGLRSLASSRIGNYYVAAGAMLVLVFGTWAFADSRFGLILHAIRDDELAARASGIDTTRYKMAVFAISAAAAGISGALYAHFMRGAGPSTLETALSFQVVIWGVFGGLATIYGPVIAVFVLYPLTEWLGSFSAFGELRLLIFAVVVLLVLLFMPRGLTPWIRDRIETRCPRCKQQNPAWRGACRVCGAGLHVAQGGPLQRSG
;
A
#
# COMPACT_ATOMS: atom_id res chain seq x y z
N MET A 1 -15.94 -2.79 0.67
CA MET A 1 -16.80 -2.51 1.85
C MET A 1 -15.92 -2.31 3.05
N LEU A 2 -16.12 -1.26 3.83
CA LEU A 2 -15.34 -1.00 5.05
C LEU A 2 -15.54 -2.15 6.05
N PRO A 3 -14.49 -2.50 6.83
CA PRO A 3 -14.71 -3.16 8.11
C PRO A 3 -15.78 -2.36 8.84
N SER A 4 -16.56 -3.00 9.72
CA SER A 4 -17.68 -2.31 10.38
C SER A 4 -17.19 -0.93 10.84
N ARG A 5 -17.99 0.14 10.63
CA ARG A 5 -17.60 1.53 10.95
C ARG A 5 -16.99 1.65 12.35
N THR A 6 -17.40 0.77 13.25
CA THR A 6 -16.87 0.66 14.61
C THR A 6 -15.42 0.16 14.66
N LEU A 7 -15.04 -0.84 13.85
CA LEU A 7 -13.65 -1.34 13.80
C LEU A 7 -12.70 -0.31 13.18
N ALA A 8 -13.13 0.37 12.12
CA ALA A 8 -12.33 1.44 11.52
C ALA A 8 -12.13 2.61 12.49
N LEU A 9 -13.17 3.02 13.22
CA LEU A 9 -13.08 4.04 14.27
C LEU A 9 -12.16 3.59 15.42
N ALA A 10 -12.30 2.36 15.91
CA ALA A 10 -11.45 1.82 16.96
C ALA A 10 -9.97 1.81 16.54
N TRP A 11 -9.68 1.44 15.28
CA TRP A 11 -8.32 1.45 14.75
C TRP A 11 -7.75 2.89 14.65
N VAL A 12 -8.53 3.85 14.13
CA VAL A 12 -8.11 5.26 14.09
C VAL A 12 -7.85 5.80 15.50
N VAL A 13 -8.74 5.51 16.46
CA VAL A 13 -8.55 5.91 17.86
C VAL A 13 -7.28 5.29 18.45
N ALA A 14 -7.02 4.00 18.18
CA ALA A 14 -5.81 3.33 18.65
C ALA A 14 -4.53 3.98 18.09
N VAL A 15 -4.52 4.33 16.79
CA VAL A 15 -3.41 5.04 16.14
C VAL A 15 -3.21 6.42 16.77
N VAL A 16 -4.27 7.17 17.02
CA VAL A 16 -4.18 8.52 17.60
C VAL A 16 -3.74 8.50 19.06
N LEU A 17 -4.19 7.51 19.84
CA LEU A 17 -3.85 7.40 21.26
C LEU A 17 -2.48 6.76 21.53
N LEU A 18 -1.88 6.10 20.56
CA LEU A 18 -0.61 5.37 20.71
C LEU A 18 0.49 6.20 21.38
N PRO A 19 0.81 7.44 20.96
CA PRO A 19 1.89 8.21 21.57
C PRO A 19 1.58 8.69 23.01
N VAL A 20 0.30 8.68 23.40
CA VAL A 20 -0.11 9.02 24.77
C VAL A 20 0.07 7.83 25.71
N VAL A 21 -0.21 6.61 25.19
CA VAL A 21 -0.12 5.36 25.98
C VAL A 21 1.31 4.86 26.06
N VAL A 22 2.09 4.98 24.96
CA VAL A 22 3.47 4.48 24.87
C VAL A 22 4.37 5.61 24.36
N PRO A 23 4.94 6.43 25.26
CA PRO A 23 5.80 7.56 24.88
C PRO A 23 7.25 7.14 24.52
N ASP A 24 7.53 5.85 24.42
CA ASP A 24 8.87 5.33 24.11
C ASP A 24 9.34 5.81 22.72
N PRO A 25 10.55 6.42 22.61
CA PRO A 25 11.08 6.94 21.37
C PRO A 25 11.26 5.90 20.26
N TYR A 26 11.61 4.66 20.62
CA TYR A 26 11.78 3.57 19.67
C TYR A 26 10.42 3.15 19.09
N VAL A 27 9.44 2.94 19.97
CA VAL A 27 8.07 2.57 19.56
C VAL A 27 7.46 3.64 18.66
N LEU A 28 7.62 4.92 19.01
CA LEU A 28 7.13 6.03 18.18
C LEU A 28 7.80 6.08 16.80
N ARG A 29 9.10 5.78 16.73
CA ARG A 29 9.81 5.70 15.44
C ARG A 29 9.28 4.56 14.59
N VAL A 30 9.17 3.36 15.16
CA VAL A 30 8.63 2.18 14.45
C VAL A 30 7.20 2.43 14.00
N ALA A 31 6.36 3.01 14.87
CA ALA A 31 4.97 3.31 14.54
C ALA A 31 4.84 4.38 13.43
N ALA A 32 5.67 5.42 13.43
CA ALA A 32 5.68 6.42 12.36
C ALA A 32 6.08 5.81 11.01
N MET A 33 7.12 4.96 11.01
CA MET A 33 7.53 4.21 9.81
C MET A 33 6.44 3.27 9.32
N THR A 34 5.78 2.56 10.25
CA THR A 34 4.61 1.72 9.93
C THR A 34 3.52 2.54 9.21
N CYS A 35 3.22 3.74 9.69
CA CYS A 35 2.24 4.63 9.05
C CYS A 35 2.69 5.02 7.63
N ILE A 36 3.94 5.41 7.43
CA ILE A 36 4.47 5.78 6.11
C ILE A 36 4.38 4.61 5.13
N PHE A 37 4.83 3.41 5.54
CA PHE A 37 4.77 2.22 4.71
C PHE A 37 3.33 1.70 4.50
N ALA A 38 2.41 1.95 5.42
CA ALA A 38 1.00 1.64 5.23
C ALA A 38 0.36 2.47 4.09
N GLY A 39 0.69 3.77 4.01
CA GLY A 39 0.31 4.62 2.88
C GLY A 39 0.91 4.12 1.54
N PHE A 40 2.17 3.71 1.57
CA PHE A 40 2.86 3.13 0.42
C PHE A 40 2.22 1.80 -0.03
N ALA A 41 1.86 0.92 0.90
CA ALA A 41 1.21 -0.36 0.59
C ALA A 41 -0.21 -0.17 0.03
N ALA A 42 -0.97 0.79 0.56
CA ALA A 42 -2.28 1.16 0.02
C ALA A 42 -2.19 1.67 -1.43
N SER A 43 -1.15 2.45 -1.75
CA SER A 43 -0.92 2.95 -3.11
C SER A 43 -0.64 1.83 -4.12
N TRP A 44 0.11 0.81 -3.70
CA TRP A 44 0.40 -0.35 -4.55
C TRP A 44 -0.85 -1.20 -4.80
N ASP A 45 -1.67 -1.44 -3.76
CA ASP A 45 -2.91 -2.22 -3.91
C ASP A 45 -3.93 -1.54 -4.83
N LEU A 46 -3.96 -0.21 -4.85
CA LEU A 46 -4.80 0.52 -5.81
C LEU A 46 -4.42 0.17 -7.26
N LEU A 47 -3.13 0.06 -7.56
CA LEU A 47 -2.63 -0.25 -8.90
C LEU A 47 -2.72 -1.75 -9.21
N ALA A 48 -2.18 -2.59 -8.33
CA ALA A 48 -2.11 -4.04 -8.54
C ALA A 48 -3.43 -4.74 -8.22
N GLY A 49 -4.07 -4.38 -7.11
CA GLY A 49 -5.29 -4.98 -6.63
C GLY A 49 -6.52 -4.60 -7.45
N TYR A 50 -6.74 -3.31 -7.68
CA TYR A 50 -7.95 -2.82 -8.36
C TYR A 50 -7.81 -2.79 -9.88
N ALA A 51 -6.68 -2.33 -10.43
CA ALA A 51 -6.50 -2.25 -11.88
C ALA A 51 -5.82 -3.48 -12.50
N GLY A 52 -5.38 -4.45 -11.69
CA GLY A 52 -4.69 -5.64 -12.18
C GLY A 52 -3.31 -5.37 -12.78
N GLN A 53 -2.73 -4.18 -12.53
CA GLN A 53 -1.43 -3.76 -13.04
C GLN A 53 -0.35 -4.05 -11.98
N VAL A 54 0.10 -5.31 -11.93
CA VAL A 54 1.12 -5.73 -10.95
C VAL A 54 2.44 -5.04 -11.27
N ASN A 55 2.85 -4.11 -10.41
CA ASN A 55 4.06 -3.33 -10.53
C ASN A 55 5.11 -3.80 -9.51
N PHE A 56 6.21 -4.39 -9.98
CA PHE A 56 7.35 -4.79 -9.16
C PHE A 56 8.42 -3.69 -9.02
N GLY A 57 8.25 -2.58 -9.72
CA GLY A 57 9.10 -1.40 -9.59
C GLY A 57 8.49 -0.28 -8.78
N HIS A 58 7.62 -0.56 -7.82
CA HIS A 58 6.86 0.45 -7.08
C HIS A 58 7.75 1.35 -6.22
N ALA A 59 8.93 0.85 -5.78
CA ALA A 59 9.95 1.64 -5.10
C ALA A 59 10.45 2.83 -5.95
N LEU A 60 10.32 2.78 -7.28
CA LEU A 60 10.60 3.93 -8.15
C LEU A 60 9.83 5.18 -7.72
N PHE A 61 8.52 5.04 -7.50
CA PHE A 61 7.67 6.17 -7.13
C PHE A 61 7.96 6.67 -5.72
N PHE A 62 8.23 5.75 -4.81
CA PHE A 62 8.66 6.07 -3.45
C PHE A 62 9.99 6.82 -3.44
N GLY A 63 11.01 6.27 -4.11
CA GLY A 63 12.34 6.88 -4.20
C GLY A 63 12.34 8.19 -4.98
N ALA A 64 11.56 8.30 -6.06
CA ALA A 64 11.40 9.55 -6.82
C ALA A 64 10.80 10.67 -5.94
N GLY A 65 9.79 10.33 -5.12
CA GLY A 65 9.23 11.26 -4.14
C GLY A 65 10.24 11.65 -3.06
N ALA A 66 10.98 10.67 -2.53
CA ALA A 66 12.01 10.88 -1.51
C ALA A 66 13.15 11.79 -2.02
N TYR A 67 13.76 11.44 -3.15
CA TYR A 67 14.84 12.22 -3.74
C TYR A 67 14.35 13.57 -4.27
N GLY A 68 13.20 13.63 -4.93
CA GLY A 68 12.62 14.86 -5.43
C GLY A 68 12.40 15.88 -4.31
N SER A 69 11.79 15.43 -3.20
CA SER A 69 11.59 16.27 -2.02
C SER A 69 12.91 16.67 -1.36
N ALA A 70 13.85 15.73 -1.22
CA ALA A 70 15.14 15.94 -0.60
C ALA A 70 15.98 16.97 -1.35
N LEU A 71 16.12 16.82 -2.66
CA LEU A 71 16.92 17.71 -3.50
C LEU A 71 16.34 19.14 -3.55
N LEU A 72 15.02 19.27 -3.63
CA LEU A 72 14.39 20.58 -3.61
C LEU A 72 14.52 21.29 -2.26
N SER A 73 14.40 20.54 -1.16
CA SER A 73 14.59 21.09 0.17
C SER A 73 16.03 21.53 0.43
N LEU A 74 17.03 20.76 -0.05
CA LEU A 74 18.45 21.07 0.19
C LEU A 74 19.02 22.13 -0.77
N ARG A 75 18.61 22.10 -2.05
CA ARG A 75 19.19 22.95 -3.09
C ARG A 75 18.45 24.28 -3.26
N LEU A 76 17.13 24.27 -3.08
CA LEU A 76 16.29 25.45 -3.26
C LEU A 76 15.74 25.99 -1.93
N ASP A 77 16.16 25.40 -0.80
CA ASP A 77 15.72 25.76 0.57
C ASP A 77 14.19 25.77 0.73
N PHE A 78 13.50 24.87 0.00
CA PHE A 78 12.05 24.75 0.10
C PHE A 78 11.63 24.30 1.50
N PRO A 79 10.58 24.91 2.07
CA PRO A 79 10.00 24.41 3.31
C PRO A 79 9.56 22.95 3.15
N PRO A 80 9.69 22.11 4.20
CA PRO A 80 9.46 20.66 4.11
C PRO A 80 8.09 20.29 3.50
N TRP A 81 7.04 21.02 3.80
CA TRP A 81 5.69 20.77 3.29
C TRP A 81 5.56 20.99 1.78
N ILE A 82 6.20 22.05 1.25
CA ILE A 82 6.24 22.31 -0.19
C ILE A 82 7.11 21.26 -0.88
N ALA A 83 8.22 20.88 -0.26
CA ALA A 83 9.12 19.83 -0.77
C ALA A 83 8.40 18.47 -0.87
N VAL A 84 7.56 18.10 0.11
CA VAL A 84 6.74 16.88 0.03
C VAL A 84 5.75 16.93 -1.13
N ALA A 85 5.05 18.05 -1.31
CA ALA A 85 4.10 18.23 -2.41
C ALA A 85 4.78 18.15 -3.78
N THR A 86 5.93 18.81 -3.93
CA THR A 86 6.69 18.79 -5.20
C THR A 86 7.33 17.43 -5.46
N GLY A 87 7.81 16.73 -4.44
CA GLY A 87 8.27 15.32 -4.53
C GLY A 87 7.17 14.39 -5.03
N ALA A 88 5.95 14.57 -4.53
CA ALA A 88 4.78 13.82 -5.01
C ALA A 88 4.46 14.13 -6.49
N LEU A 89 4.58 15.38 -6.93
CA LEU A 89 4.39 15.76 -8.33
C LEU A 89 5.45 15.13 -9.25
N ILE A 90 6.71 15.11 -8.81
CA ILE A 90 7.80 14.44 -9.55
C ILE A 90 7.51 12.93 -9.66
N ALA A 91 7.14 12.28 -8.57
CA ALA A 91 6.76 10.87 -8.59
C ALA A 91 5.57 10.60 -9.53
N THR A 92 4.57 11.50 -9.54
CA THR A 92 3.41 11.41 -10.43
C THR A 92 3.82 11.55 -11.90
N ALA A 93 4.69 12.49 -12.24
CA ALA A 93 5.19 12.68 -13.60
C ALA A 93 5.96 11.43 -14.09
N ILE A 94 6.83 10.87 -13.23
CA ILE A 94 7.53 9.61 -13.51
C ILE A 94 6.52 8.47 -13.65
N GLY A 95 5.51 8.40 -12.78
CA GLY A 95 4.45 7.40 -12.85
C GLY A 95 3.65 7.46 -14.15
N LEU A 96 3.34 8.65 -14.65
CA LEU A 96 2.70 8.84 -15.95
C LEU A 96 3.62 8.39 -17.09
N CYS A 97 4.91 8.71 -17.04
CA CYS A 97 5.89 8.27 -18.03
C CYS A 97 5.99 6.74 -18.08
N VAL A 98 6.19 6.10 -16.93
CA VAL A 98 6.26 4.64 -16.82
C VAL A 98 4.94 3.99 -17.23
N GLY A 99 3.81 4.53 -16.76
CA GLY A 99 2.47 4.07 -17.15
C GLY A 99 2.31 4.07 -18.67
N TYR A 100 2.65 5.17 -19.34
CA TYR A 100 2.55 5.29 -20.80
C TYR A 100 3.43 4.27 -21.52
N LEU A 101 4.68 4.08 -21.10
CA LEU A 101 5.59 3.10 -21.66
C LEU A 101 5.08 1.66 -21.46
N CYS A 102 4.53 1.39 -20.27
CA CYS A 102 4.10 0.05 -19.88
C CYS A 102 2.69 -0.33 -20.36
N LEU A 103 1.87 0.62 -20.84
CA LEU A 103 0.51 0.33 -21.33
C LEU A 103 0.45 -0.65 -22.50
N ARG A 104 1.55 -0.79 -23.25
CA ARG A 104 1.68 -1.75 -24.35
C ARG A 104 1.95 -3.18 -23.87
N LEU A 105 2.39 -3.33 -22.63
CA LEU A 105 2.74 -4.61 -22.02
C LEU A 105 1.53 -5.19 -21.25
N ARG A 106 1.42 -6.50 -21.26
CA ARG A 106 0.32 -7.21 -20.59
C ARG A 106 0.86 -8.31 -19.67
N GLY A 107 0.15 -8.57 -18.57
CA GLY A 107 0.46 -9.67 -17.66
C GLY A 107 1.88 -9.59 -17.09
N SER A 108 2.60 -10.71 -17.10
CA SER A 108 3.94 -10.84 -16.53
C SER A 108 4.99 -9.93 -17.17
N TYR A 109 4.85 -9.56 -18.44
CA TYR A 109 5.79 -8.65 -19.12
C TYR A 109 5.75 -7.25 -18.50
N LEU A 110 4.58 -6.78 -18.07
CA LEU A 110 4.46 -5.51 -17.34
C LEU A 110 5.25 -5.56 -16.04
N SER A 111 5.06 -6.62 -15.26
CA SER A 111 5.71 -6.76 -13.94
C SER A 111 7.23 -6.82 -14.06
N LEU A 112 7.75 -7.56 -15.06
CA LEU A 112 9.19 -7.65 -15.33
C LEU A 112 9.78 -6.33 -15.83
N ALA A 113 9.09 -5.65 -16.75
CA ALA A 113 9.55 -4.35 -17.26
C ALA A 113 9.61 -3.29 -16.15
N THR A 114 8.65 -3.29 -15.23
CA THR A 114 8.63 -2.33 -14.13
C THR A 114 9.80 -2.48 -13.15
N LEU A 115 10.40 -3.68 -13.03
CA LEU A 115 11.61 -3.90 -12.21
C LEU A 115 12.83 -3.11 -12.71
N ALA A 116 12.92 -2.85 -14.02
CA ALA A 116 14.06 -2.15 -14.58
C ALA A 116 14.12 -0.66 -14.21
N PHE A 117 12.96 0.00 -14.02
CA PHE A 117 12.93 1.45 -13.80
C PHE A 117 13.59 1.93 -12.50
N PRO A 118 13.41 1.29 -11.33
CA PRO A 118 14.17 1.66 -10.15
C PRO A 118 15.68 1.52 -10.35
N LEU A 119 16.13 0.45 -11.02
CA LEU A 119 17.55 0.20 -11.30
C LEU A 119 18.13 1.27 -12.24
N ILE A 120 17.37 1.70 -13.27
CA ILE A 120 17.76 2.80 -14.15
C ILE A 120 17.93 4.09 -13.35
N LEU A 121 16.99 4.39 -12.44
CA LEU A 121 17.07 5.60 -11.62
C LEU A 121 18.25 5.54 -10.64
N ILE A 122 18.54 4.38 -10.02
CA ILE A 122 19.74 4.18 -9.20
C ILE A 122 21.01 4.43 -10.02
N GLY A 123 21.08 3.88 -11.25
CA GLY A 123 22.20 4.10 -12.15
C GLY A 123 22.39 5.59 -12.49
N LEU A 124 21.29 6.32 -12.70
CA LEU A 124 21.36 7.79 -12.91
C LEU A 124 21.86 8.53 -11.67
N LEU A 125 21.43 8.13 -10.45
CA LEU A 125 21.91 8.74 -9.22
C LEU A 125 23.42 8.54 -9.06
N PHE A 126 23.95 7.36 -9.40
CA PHE A 126 25.37 7.07 -9.33
C PHE A 126 26.17 7.78 -10.43
N ALA A 127 25.58 8.00 -11.60
CA ALA A 127 26.22 8.73 -12.69
C ALA A 127 26.39 10.23 -12.39
N PHE A 128 25.57 10.81 -11.49
CA PHE A 128 25.62 12.22 -11.11
C PHE A 128 25.80 12.40 -9.59
N PRO A 129 26.95 11.98 -9.01
CA PRO A 129 27.15 11.96 -7.57
C PRO A 129 27.12 13.37 -6.93
N ASP A 130 27.62 14.39 -7.63
CA ASP A 130 27.61 15.78 -7.16
C ASP A 130 26.19 16.34 -6.97
N PHE A 131 25.22 15.78 -7.70
CA PHE A 131 23.83 16.18 -7.61
C PHE A 131 23.04 15.34 -6.61
N SER A 132 23.21 14.02 -6.64
CA SER A 132 22.42 13.04 -5.91
C SER A 132 23.02 12.61 -4.57
N GLY A 133 24.29 12.95 -4.31
CA GLY A 133 25.07 12.39 -3.20
C GLY A 133 25.60 10.97 -3.47
N GLY A 134 25.40 10.43 -4.68
CA GLY A 134 25.88 9.11 -5.10
C GLY A 134 25.39 7.97 -4.19
N GLU A 135 26.32 7.09 -3.78
CA GLU A 135 26.02 5.94 -2.91
C GLU A 135 25.58 6.33 -1.49
N LEU A 136 26.07 7.45 -0.97
CA LEU A 136 25.72 7.93 0.36
C LEU A 136 24.34 8.59 0.40
N GLY A 137 23.84 9.01 -0.76
CA GLY A 137 22.61 9.79 -0.85
C GLY A 137 22.75 11.20 -0.28
N VAL A 138 21.63 11.84 -0.03
CA VAL A 138 21.57 13.21 0.52
C VAL A 138 21.07 13.19 1.96
N THR A 139 21.72 13.95 2.84
CA THR A 139 21.42 14.05 4.27
C THR A 139 21.28 15.50 4.71
N GLY A 140 20.77 15.74 5.92
CA GLY A 140 20.63 17.08 6.47
C GLY A 140 19.28 17.74 6.23
N LEU A 141 18.26 16.96 5.85
CA LEU A 141 16.90 17.45 5.66
C LEU A 141 16.29 17.99 6.96
N ARG A 142 15.50 19.04 6.81
CA ARG A 142 14.66 19.54 7.91
C ARG A 142 13.51 18.57 8.18
N SER A 143 13.24 18.32 9.46
CA SER A 143 12.08 17.53 9.88
C SER A 143 10.77 18.28 9.64
N LEU A 144 9.69 17.56 9.41
CA LEU A 144 8.34 18.14 9.20
C LEU A 144 7.77 18.77 10.48
N ALA A 145 8.11 18.22 11.65
CA ALA A 145 7.73 18.76 12.94
C ALA A 145 8.94 18.86 13.88
N SER A 146 8.90 19.77 14.84
CA SER A 146 9.98 20.00 15.82
C SER A 146 10.06 18.92 16.89
N SER A 147 8.95 18.22 17.19
CA SER A 147 8.88 17.18 18.20
C SER A 147 8.76 15.78 17.59
N ARG A 148 9.21 14.75 18.34
CA ARG A 148 9.05 13.34 17.93
C ARG A 148 7.58 12.95 17.79
N ILE A 149 6.77 13.37 18.75
CA ILE A 149 5.31 13.14 18.77
C ILE A 149 4.67 13.85 17.58
N GLY A 150 5.10 15.09 17.27
CA GLY A 150 4.63 15.82 16.10
C GLY A 150 4.93 15.09 14.78
N ASN A 151 6.14 14.55 14.63
CA ASN A 151 6.50 13.76 13.44
C ASN A 151 5.67 12.47 13.32
N TYR A 152 5.36 11.81 14.44
CA TYR A 152 4.44 10.68 14.43
C TYR A 152 3.03 11.09 13.94
N TYR A 153 2.46 12.17 14.48
CA TYR A 153 1.13 12.63 14.06
C TYR A 153 1.09 13.06 12.59
N VAL A 154 2.18 13.63 12.08
CA VAL A 154 2.30 13.93 10.64
C VAL A 154 2.27 12.65 9.81
N ALA A 155 3.04 11.62 10.18
CA ALA A 155 3.03 10.33 9.50
C ALA A 155 1.67 9.63 9.58
N ALA A 156 1.05 9.61 10.78
CA ALA A 156 -0.27 9.02 11.00
C ALA A 156 -1.38 9.76 10.25
N GLY A 157 -1.37 11.09 10.26
CA GLY A 157 -2.31 11.92 9.52
C GLY A 157 -2.20 11.73 8.01
N ALA A 158 -0.97 11.72 7.49
CA ALA A 158 -0.71 11.45 6.08
C ALA A 158 -1.17 10.04 5.67
N MET A 159 -0.86 9.03 6.49
CA MET A 159 -1.37 7.67 6.27
C MET A 159 -2.90 7.65 6.18
N LEU A 160 -3.61 8.27 7.13
CA LEU A 160 -5.06 8.31 7.12
C LEU A 160 -5.60 8.98 5.85
N VAL A 161 -5.00 10.11 5.43
CA VAL A 161 -5.38 10.80 4.19
C VAL A 161 -5.14 9.92 2.97
N LEU A 162 -3.98 9.26 2.87
CA LEU A 162 -3.64 8.39 1.75
C LEU A 162 -4.54 7.15 1.71
N VAL A 163 -4.72 6.46 2.84
CA VAL A 163 -5.55 5.24 2.91
C VAL A 163 -7.01 5.56 2.65
N PHE A 164 -7.53 6.63 3.26
CA PHE A 164 -8.92 7.03 3.03
C PHE A 164 -9.14 7.58 1.62
N GLY A 165 -8.19 8.35 1.08
CA GLY A 165 -8.24 8.87 -0.29
C GLY A 165 -8.21 7.74 -1.32
N THR A 166 -7.28 6.80 -1.22
CA THR A 166 -7.20 5.63 -2.12
C THR A 166 -8.43 4.74 -1.98
N TRP A 167 -8.93 4.53 -0.76
CA TRP A 167 -10.16 3.78 -0.53
C TRP A 167 -11.39 4.48 -1.14
N ALA A 168 -11.57 5.79 -0.93
CA ALA A 168 -12.70 6.54 -1.49
C ALA A 168 -12.67 6.52 -3.03
N PHE A 169 -11.47 6.61 -3.61
CA PHE A 169 -11.27 6.48 -5.05
C PHE A 169 -11.62 5.06 -5.54
N ALA A 170 -11.18 4.03 -4.83
CA ALA A 170 -11.46 2.63 -5.14
C ALA A 170 -12.97 2.27 -4.99
N ASP A 171 -13.68 2.88 -4.05
CA ASP A 171 -15.13 2.67 -3.82
C ASP A 171 -16.03 3.52 -4.76
N SER A 172 -15.43 4.38 -5.57
CA SER A 172 -16.12 5.23 -6.54
C SER A 172 -16.49 4.47 -7.84
N ARG A 173 -17.22 5.15 -8.73
CA ARG A 173 -17.50 4.63 -10.09
C ARG A 173 -16.22 4.31 -10.87
N PHE A 174 -15.15 5.04 -10.58
CA PHE A 174 -13.83 4.82 -11.19
C PHE A 174 -13.27 3.44 -10.79
N GLY A 175 -13.35 3.08 -9.50
CA GLY A 175 -12.92 1.77 -9.03
C GLY A 175 -13.72 0.61 -9.61
N LEU A 176 -15.03 0.77 -9.83
CA LEU A 176 -15.85 -0.23 -10.53
C LEU A 176 -15.36 -0.48 -11.96
N ILE A 177 -15.00 0.60 -12.67
CA ILE A 177 -14.45 0.49 -14.04
C ILE A 177 -13.07 -0.19 -14.01
N LEU A 178 -12.23 0.11 -13.02
CA LEU A 178 -10.94 -0.57 -12.86
C LEU A 178 -11.11 -2.08 -12.64
N HIS A 179 -12.08 -2.50 -11.83
CA HIS A 179 -12.41 -3.93 -11.67
C HIS A 179 -12.85 -4.57 -12.98
N ALA A 180 -13.71 -3.92 -13.75
CA ALA A 180 -14.11 -4.42 -15.06
C ALA A 180 -12.93 -4.57 -16.04
N ILE A 181 -12.00 -3.60 -16.04
CA ILE A 181 -10.77 -3.66 -16.84
C ILE A 181 -9.85 -4.79 -16.37
N ARG A 182 -9.76 -5.02 -15.07
CA ARG A 182 -8.96 -6.11 -14.47
C ARG A 182 -9.51 -7.49 -14.84
N ASP A 183 -10.85 -7.64 -14.81
CA ASP A 183 -11.51 -8.92 -15.09
C ASP A 183 -11.41 -9.28 -16.57
N ASP A 184 -11.74 -8.35 -17.48
CA ASP A 184 -11.56 -8.52 -18.92
C ASP A 184 -11.38 -7.16 -19.61
N GLU A 185 -10.14 -6.85 -19.99
CA GLU A 185 -9.81 -5.59 -20.69
C GLU A 185 -10.44 -5.50 -22.07
N LEU A 186 -10.58 -6.63 -22.79
CA LEU A 186 -11.14 -6.65 -24.14
C LEU A 186 -12.64 -6.40 -24.11
N ALA A 187 -13.35 -7.04 -23.17
CA ALA A 187 -14.78 -6.82 -22.96
C ALA A 187 -15.06 -5.37 -22.52
N ALA A 188 -14.22 -4.80 -21.64
CA ALA A 188 -14.35 -3.40 -21.22
C ALA A 188 -14.18 -2.45 -22.42
N ARG A 189 -13.20 -2.68 -23.29
CA ARG A 189 -13.01 -1.89 -24.53
C ARG A 189 -14.17 -2.04 -25.50
N ALA A 190 -14.67 -3.26 -25.69
CA ALA A 190 -15.85 -3.52 -26.55
C ALA A 190 -17.11 -2.78 -26.02
N SER A 191 -17.19 -2.56 -24.71
CA SER A 191 -18.25 -1.77 -24.07
C SER A 191 -18.05 -0.24 -24.16
N GLY A 192 -17.04 0.24 -24.91
CA GLY A 192 -16.76 1.67 -25.12
C GLY A 192 -15.93 2.32 -24.00
N ILE A 193 -15.33 1.55 -23.10
CA ILE A 193 -14.48 2.08 -22.02
C ILE A 193 -13.08 2.35 -22.56
N ASP A 194 -12.59 3.59 -22.40
CA ASP A 194 -11.18 3.93 -22.70
C ASP A 194 -10.25 3.41 -21.59
N THR A 195 -9.85 2.14 -21.71
CA THR A 195 -9.01 1.47 -20.69
C THR A 195 -7.66 2.17 -20.49
N THR A 196 -7.13 2.83 -21.53
CA THR A 196 -5.87 3.56 -21.47
C THR A 196 -5.95 4.73 -20.48
N ARG A 197 -7.00 5.55 -20.57
CA ARG A 197 -7.20 6.69 -19.65
C ARG A 197 -7.34 6.23 -18.22
N TYR A 198 -8.11 5.18 -17.96
CA TYR A 198 -8.30 4.65 -16.61
C TYR A 198 -7.01 4.07 -16.03
N LYS A 199 -6.23 3.33 -16.82
CA LYS A 199 -4.91 2.83 -16.43
C LYS A 199 -3.93 3.96 -16.13
N MET A 200 -3.85 4.97 -16.99
CA MET A 200 -2.99 6.14 -16.77
C MET A 200 -3.36 6.89 -15.49
N ALA A 201 -4.65 7.11 -15.25
CA ALA A 201 -5.10 7.80 -14.05
C ALA A 201 -4.75 7.02 -12.76
N VAL A 202 -4.92 5.70 -12.75
CA VAL A 202 -4.54 4.91 -11.58
C VAL A 202 -3.04 4.86 -11.36
N PHE A 203 -2.22 4.85 -12.44
CA PHE A 203 -0.76 5.01 -12.32
C PHE A 203 -0.39 6.34 -11.69
N ALA A 204 -1.01 7.44 -12.13
CA ALA A 204 -0.76 8.78 -11.58
C ALA A 204 -1.11 8.86 -10.09
N ILE A 205 -2.30 8.38 -9.70
CA ILE A 205 -2.77 8.44 -8.30
C ILE A 205 -1.91 7.55 -7.40
N SER A 206 -1.60 6.34 -7.86
CA SER A 206 -0.74 5.41 -7.14
C SER A 206 0.67 5.97 -6.96
N ALA A 207 1.27 6.53 -8.03
CA ALA A 207 2.58 7.18 -7.97
C ALA A 207 2.60 8.42 -7.06
N ALA A 208 1.53 9.23 -7.08
CA ALA A 208 1.39 10.37 -6.17
C ALA A 208 1.38 9.91 -4.71
N ALA A 209 0.58 8.91 -4.37
CA ALA A 209 0.47 8.40 -3.01
C ALA A 209 1.79 7.73 -2.54
N ALA A 210 2.45 6.95 -3.41
CA ALA A 210 3.76 6.39 -3.14
C ALA A 210 4.83 7.48 -2.98
N GLY A 211 4.79 8.52 -3.84
CA GLY A 211 5.70 9.67 -3.78
C GLY A 211 5.54 10.50 -2.51
N ILE A 212 4.31 10.72 -2.04
CA ILE A 212 4.05 11.35 -0.73
C ILE A 212 4.68 10.51 0.39
N SER A 213 4.46 9.18 0.38
CA SER A 213 5.04 8.29 1.38
C SER A 213 6.58 8.33 1.37
N GLY A 214 7.19 8.36 0.18
CA GLY A 214 8.64 8.48 0.03
C GLY A 214 9.19 9.83 0.50
N ALA A 215 8.52 10.92 0.16
CA ALA A 215 8.90 12.27 0.61
C ALA A 215 8.81 12.40 2.14
N LEU A 216 7.74 11.88 2.75
CA LEU A 216 7.59 11.83 4.21
C LEU A 216 8.71 11.00 4.86
N TYR A 217 9.04 9.85 4.26
CA TYR A 217 10.16 9.02 4.70
C TYR A 217 11.47 9.79 4.71
N ALA A 218 11.79 10.51 3.62
CA ALA A 218 13.02 11.29 3.51
C ALA A 218 13.14 12.37 4.60
N HIS A 219 12.07 13.11 4.87
CA HIS A 219 12.05 14.12 5.93
C HIS A 219 12.06 13.52 7.33
N PHE A 220 11.44 12.34 7.52
CA PHE A 220 11.44 11.61 8.79
C PHE A 220 12.83 11.05 9.11
N MET A 221 13.51 10.46 8.12
CA MET A 221 14.87 9.93 8.22
C MET A 221 15.94 11.02 8.11
N ARG A 222 15.55 12.25 7.74
CA ARG A 222 16.41 13.40 7.46
C ARG A 222 17.42 13.15 6.34
N GLY A 223 17.06 12.31 5.38
CA GLY A 223 17.89 11.96 4.25
C GLY A 223 17.18 11.07 3.25
N ALA A 224 17.69 11.01 2.03
CA ALA A 224 17.26 10.10 1.00
C ALA A 224 18.48 9.41 0.40
N GLY A 225 18.46 8.08 0.37
CA GLY A 225 19.56 7.26 -0.17
C GLY A 225 19.04 6.28 -1.24
N PRO A 226 19.95 5.63 -1.99
CA PRO A 226 19.62 4.63 -3.00
C PRO A 226 18.73 3.49 -2.47
N SER A 227 18.79 3.20 -1.17
CA SER A 227 17.95 2.21 -0.49
C SER A 227 16.44 2.46 -0.66
N THR A 228 16.02 3.70 -0.90
CA THR A 228 14.62 4.06 -1.18
C THR A 228 14.13 3.59 -2.56
N LEU A 229 15.04 3.21 -3.44
CA LEU A 229 14.79 2.71 -4.79
C LEU A 229 15.08 1.22 -4.94
N GLU A 230 15.59 0.57 -3.89
CA GLU A 230 15.98 -0.84 -3.96
C GLU A 230 14.80 -1.75 -4.33
N THR A 231 15.10 -2.75 -5.13
CA THR A 231 14.14 -3.79 -5.54
C THR A 231 13.54 -4.51 -4.32
N ALA A 232 14.32 -4.64 -3.24
CA ALA A 232 13.87 -5.22 -1.98
C ALA A 232 12.64 -4.48 -1.41
N LEU A 233 12.60 -3.14 -1.47
CA LEU A 233 11.45 -2.35 -1.03
C LEU A 233 10.22 -2.59 -1.92
N SER A 234 10.42 -2.76 -3.24
CA SER A 234 9.34 -3.14 -4.15
C SER A 234 8.77 -4.51 -3.82
N PHE A 235 9.60 -5.50 -3.56
CA PHE A 235 9.11 -6.82 -3.16
C PHE A 235 8.44 -6.80 -1.78
N GLN A 236 8.93 -5.99 -0.88
CA GLN A 236 8.33 -5.85 0.46
C GLN A 236 6.89 -5.33 0.38
N VAL A 237 6.60 -4.34 -0.46
CA VAL A 237 5.23 -3.84 -0.64
C VAL A 237 4.33 -4.89 -1.31
N VAL A 238 4.86 -5.68 -2.24
CA VAL A 238 4.13 -6.81 -2.84
C VAL A 238 3.75 -7.84 -1.77
N ILE A 239 4.70 -8.20 -0.91
CA ILE A 239 4.46 -9.14 0.20
C ILE A 239 3.35 -8.61 1.11
N TRP A 240 3.41 -7.32 1.52
CA TRP A 240 2.36 -6.72 2.33
C TRP A 240 1.00 -6.74 1.64
N GLY A 241 0.97 -6.49 0.32
CA GLY A 241 -0.25 -6.55 -0.48
C GLY A 241 -0.86 -7.95 -0.51
N VAL A 242 -0.06 -8.95 -0.83
CA VAL A 242 -0.51 -10.35 -0.92
C VAL A 242 -0.88 -10.91 0.45
N PHE A 243 -0.05 -10.67 1.47
CA PHE A 243 -0.33 -11.08 2.85
C PHE A 243 -1.64 -10.47 3.37
N GLY A 244 -1.84 -9.17 3.14
CA GLY A 244 -3.03 -8.45 3.58
C GLY A 244 -4.30 -8.83 2.80
N GLY A 245 -4.15 -9.19 1.55
CA GLY A 245 -5.24 -9.50 0.61
C GLY A 245 -5.47 -8.38 -0.39
N LEU A 246 -5.33 -8.74 -1.67
CA LEU A 246 -5.42 -7.82 -2.81
C LEU A 246 -6.83 -7.23 -2.98
N ALA A 247 -6.90 -6.03 -3.55
CA ALA A 247 -8.13 -5.29 -3.84
C ALA A 247 -9.00 -4.99 -2.61
N THR A 248 -8.35 -4.67 -1.48
CA THR A 248 -9.04 -4.33 -0.24
C THR A 248 -8.63 -2.97 0.33
N ILE A 249 -7.52 -2.39 -0.10
CA ILE A 249 -6.84 -1.19 0.43
C ILE A 249 -6.44 -1.34 1.91
N TYR A 250 -7.39 -1.67 2.80
CA TYR A 250 -7.13 -1.84 4.23
C TYR A 250 -6.37 -3.13 4.56
N GLY A 251 -6.40 -4.15 3.68
CA GLY A 251 -5.66 -5.40 3.88
C GLY A 251 -4.15 -5.20 3.93
N PRO A 252 -3.53 -4.63 2.87
CA PRO A 252 -2.12 -4.25 2.90
C PRO A 252 -1.73 -3.35 4.06
N VAL A 253 -2.60 -2.41 4.46
CA VAL A 253 -2.38 -1.56 5.63
C VAL A 253 -2.27 -2.40 6.90
N ILE A 254 -3.21 -3.32 7.14
CA ILE A 254 -3.15 -4.25 8.30
C ILE A 254 -1.89 -5.10 8.24
N ALA A 255 -1.53 -5.60 7.05
CA ALA A 255 -0.31 -6.39 6.86
C ALA A 255 0.95 -5.62 7.29
N VAL A 256 1.07 -4.34 6.93
CA VAL A 256 2.18 -3.48 7.34
C VAL A 256 2.19 -3.30 8.86
N PHE A 257 1.03 -3.06 9.48
CA PHE A 257 0.93 -2.91 10.94
C PHE A 257 1.30 -4.17 11.73
N VAL A 258 1.22 -5.34 11.11
CA VAL A 258 1.64 -6.62 11.71
C VAL A 258 3.11 -6.92 11.38
N LEU A 259 3.46 -6.88 10.10
CA LEU A 259 4.75 -7.38 9.62
C LEU A 259 5.91 -6.42 9.87
N TYR A 260 5.70 -5.11 9.70
CA TYR A 260 6.79 -4.14 9.86
C TYR A 260 7.27 -4.04 11.32
N PRO A 261 6.39 -3.84 12.33
CA PRO A 261 6.83 -3.87 13.72
C PRO A 261 7.43 -5.23 14.14
N LEU A 262 6.92 -6.34 13.60
CA LEU A 262 7.47 -7.67 13.87
C LEU A 262 8.91 -7.78 13.38
N THR A 263 9.21 -7.30 12.16
CA THR A 263 10.57 -7.34 11.61
C THR A 263 11.53 -6.42 12.36
N GLU A 264 11.08 -5.25 12.82
CA GLU A 264 11.87 -4.34 13.64
C GLU A 264 12.14 -4.93 15.02
N TRP A 265 11.13 -5.53 15.64
CA TRP A 265 11.26 -6.19 16.94
C TRP A 265 12.23 -7.39 16.88
N LEU A 266 12.11 -8.23 15.86
CA LEU A 266 13.05 -9.35 15.65
C LEU A 266 14.48 -8.85 15.43
N GLY A 267 14.65 -7.72 14.74
CA GLY A 267 15.96 -7.09 14.52
C GLY A 267 16.61 -6.51 15.77
N SER A 268 15.84 -6.26 16.84
CA SER A 268 16.38 -5.76 18.11
C SER A 268 17.13 -6.82 18.93
N PHE A 269 16.93 -8.10 18.63
CA PHE A 269 17.64 -9.20 19.29
C PHE A 269 18.89 -9.58 18.49
N SER A 270 20.08 -9.43 19.09
CA SER A 270 21.35 -9.77 18.46
C SER A 270 21.43 -11.22 17.98
N ALA A 271 20.83 -12.17 18.72
CA ALA A 271 20.77 -13.58 18.38
C ALA A 271 19.92 -13.88 17.13
N PHE A 272 18.95 -13.06 16.79
CA PHE A 272 18.03 -13.24 15.67
C PHE A 272 18.29 -12.29 14.51
N GLY A 273 19.27 -11.40 14.60
CA GLY A 273 19.54 -10.38 13.58
C GLY A 273 19.75 -10.96 12.18
N GLU A 274 20.52 -12.04 12.07
CA GLU A 274 20.75 -12.75 10.80
C GLU A 274 19.56 -13.61 10.38
N LEU A 275 18.82 -14.19 11.34
CA LEU A 275 17.64 -15.02 11.10
C LEU A 275 16.37 -14.22 10.80
N ARG A 276 16.40 -12.90 10.97
CA ARG A 276 15.23 -12.02 10.77
C ARG A 276 14.55 -12.23 9.43
N LEU A 277 15.32 -12.27 8.34
CA LEU A 277 14.80 -12.47 7.00
C LEU A 277 14.22 -13.87 6.81
N LEU A 278 14.84 -14.90 7.39
CA LEU A 278 14.35 -16.26 7.35
C LEU A 278 13.03 -16.40 8.11
N ILE A 279 12.95 -15.86 9.32
CA ILE A 279 11.71 -15.89 10.12
C ILE A 279 10.59 -15.13 9.39
N PHE A 280 10.89 -13.96 8.82
CA PHE A 280 9.95 -13.20 8.01
C PHE A 280 9.45 -14.03 6.82
N ALA A 281 10.36 -14.66 6.06
CA ALA A 281 10.00 -15.49 4.91
C ALA A 281 9.13 -16.69 5.31
N VAL A 282 9.45 -17.34 6.43
CA VAL A 282 8.65 -18.48 6.98
C VAL A 282 7.26 -18.00 7.39
N VAL A 283 7.14 -16.89 8.09
CA VAL A 283 5.83 -16.33 8.49
C VAL A 283 4.97 -16.01 7.26
N VAL A 284 5.56 -15.36 6.25
CA VAL A 284 4.86 -15.05 5.00
C VAL A 284 4.44 -16.33 4.28
N LEU A 285 5.35 -17.31 4.17
CA LEU A 285 5.07 -18.59 3.53
C LEU A 285 3.92 -19.33 4.22
N LEU A 286 3.94 -19.41 5.55
CA LEU A 286 2.87 -20.05 6.32
C LEU A 286 1.52 -19.38 6.08
N VAL A 287 1.49 -18.03 6.08
CA VAL A 287 0.22 -17.31 5.81
C VAL A 287 -0.27 -17.57 4.39
N LEU A 288 0.62 -17.58 3.39
CA LEU A 288 0.23 -17.87 2.01
C LEU A 288 -0.26 -19.33 1.82
N LEU A 289 0.31 -20.28 2.54
CA LEU A 289 -0.13 -21.68 2.50
C LEU A 289 -1.49 -21.88 3.15
N PHE A 290 -1.74 -21.25 4.31
CA PHE A 290 -3.00 -21.44 5.05
C PHE A 290 -4.09 -20.44 4.64
N MET A 291 -3.72 -19.29 4.09
CA MET A 291 -4.62 -18.19 3.73
C MET A 291 -4.32 -17.69 2.30
N PRO A 292 -4.57 -18.48 1.24
CA PRO A 292 -4.15 -18.16 -0.13
C PRO A 292 -4.79 -16.88 -0.69
N ARG A 293 -5.87 -16.38 -0.08
CA ARG A 293 -6.52 -15.10 -0.44
C ARG A 293 -6.03 -13.93 0.40
N GLY A 294 -5.08 -14.15 1.32
CA GLY A 294 -4.60 -13.17 2.28
C GLY A 294 -5.39 -13.14 3.59
N LEU A 295 -4.82 -12.45 4.59
CA LEU A 295 -5.32 -12.39 5.97
C LEU A 295 -6.73 -11.78 6.05
N THR A 296 -6.93 -10.66 5.38
CA THR A 296 -8.18 -9.90 5.49
C THR A 296 -9.40 -10.60 4.89
N PRO A 297 -9.35 -11.17 3.66
CA PRO A 297 -10.45 -11.96 3.14
C PRO A 297 -10.75 -13.19 4.01
N TRP A 298 -9.72 -13.84 4.55
CA TRP A 298 -9.87 -15.01 5.41
C TRP A 298 -10.61 -14.67 6.72
N ILE A 299 -10.22 -13.56 7.39
CA ILE A 299 -10.92 -13.07 8.59
C ILE A 299 -12.37 -12.69 8.24
N ARG A 300 -12.57 -11.99 7.12
CA ARG A 300 -13.89 -11.58 6.67
C ARG A 300 -14.79 -12.77 6.39
N ASP A 301 -14.30 -13.81 5.70
CA ASP A 301 -15.08 -15.00 5.38
C ASP A 301 -15.45 -15.81 6.64
N ARG A 302 -14.73 -15.61 7.77
CA ARG A 302 -15.09 -16.17 9.08
C ARG A 302 -16.12 -15.33 9.85
N ILE A 303 -16.10 -14.01 9.65
CA ILE A 303 -16.96 -13.06 10.37
C ILE A 303 -18.25 -12.78 9.58
N GLU A 304 -18.23 -12.89 8.25
CA GLU A 304 -19.35 -12.58 7.37
C GLU A 304 -19.81 -13.83 6.59
N THR A 305 -21.13 -14.03 6.54
CA THR A 305 -21.76 -15.08 5.74
C THR A 305 -22.55 -14.46 4.61
N ARG A 306 -22.42 -15.00 3.38
CA ARG A 306 -23.22 -14.55 2.22
C ARG A 306 -24.60 -15.17 2.27
N CYS A 307 -25.63 -14.34 2.10
CA CYS A 307 -27.00 -14.82 1.99
C CYS A 307 -27.16 -15.70 0.73
N PRO A 308 -27.69 -16.93 0.82
CA PRO A 308 -27.88 -17.80 -0.32
C PRO A 308 -28.89 -17.24 -1.33
N ARG A 309 -29.87 -16.42 -0.89
CA ARG A 309 -30.93 -15.89 -1.73
C ARG A 309 -30.57 -14.57 -2.42
N CYS A 310 -30.08 -13.54 -1.69
CA CYS A 310 -29.79 -12.21 -2.24
C CYS A 310 -28.30 -11.91 -2.35
N LYS A 311 -27.42 -12.85 -2.02
CA LYS A 311 -25.96 -12.76 -2.04
C LYS A 311 -25.37 -11.63 -1.18
N GLN A 312 -26.22 -10.93 -0.39
CA GLN A 312 -25.80 -9.86 0.49
C GLN A 312 -24.96 -10.42 1.65
N GLN A 313 -23.88 -9.74 2.00
CA GLN A 313 -23.04 -10.08 3.15
C GLN A 313 -23.75 -9.73 4.45
N ASN A 314 -23.72 -10.64 5.40
CA ASN A 314 -24.29 -10.52 6.73
C ASN A 314 -23.28 -11.02 7.76
N PRO A 315 -23.27 -10.46 9.00
CA PRO A 315 -22.45 -11.02 10.08
C PRO A 315 -22.80 -12.49 10.32
N ALA A 316 -21.76 -13.33 10.50
CA ALA A 316 -21.93 -14.79 10.66
C ALA A 316 -22.80 -15.18 11.88
N TRP A 317 -22.90 -14.33 12.90
CA TRP A 317 -23.74 -14.54 14.10
C TRP A 317 -25.22 -14.22 13.88
N ARG A 318 -25.64 -13.73 12.69
CA ARG A 318 -27.06 -13.51 12.38
C ARG A 318 -27.69 -14.77 11.81
N GLY A 319 -28.84 -15.15 12.34
CA GLY A 319 -29.62 -16.26 11.84
C GLY A 319 -30.41 -15.95 10.54
N ALA A 320 -30.69 -14.67 10.28
CA ALA A 320 -31.47 -14.24 9.12
C ALA A 320 -30.83 -13.05 8.39
N CYS A 321 -30.97 -13.00 7.06
CA CYS A 321 -30.45 -11.93 6.22
C CYS A 321 -31.13 -10.60 6.52
N ARG A 322 -30.34 -9.53 6.67
CA ARG A 322 -30.83 -8.16 6.96
C ARG A 322 -31.65 -7.54 5.82
N VAL A 323 -31.52 -8.08 4.58
CA VAL A 323 -32.16 -7.50 3.38
C VAL A 323 -33.36 -8.31 2.95
N CYS A 324 -33.26 -9.63 2.85
CA CYS A 324 -34.33 -10.49 2.33
C CYS A 324 -34.94 -11.41 3.37
N GLY A 325 -34.52 -11.40 4.62
CA GLY A 325 -35.06 -12.24 5.71
C GLY A 325 -34.75 -13.74 5.60
N ALA A 326 -34.03 -14.19 4.54
CA ALA A 326 -33.74 -15.62 4.36
C ALA A 326 -32.77 -16.11 5.45
N GLY A 327 -32.94 -17.37 5.91
CA GLY A 327 -32.04 -18.00 6.87
C GLY A 327 -30.62 -18.06 6.34
N LEU A 328 -29.64 -17.63 7.16
CA LEU A 328 -28.22 -17.60 6.80
C LEU A 328 -27.51 -18.94 7.12
N HIS A 329 -28.04 -19.70 8.06
CA HIS A 329 -27.57 -21.03 8.45
C HIS A 329 -28.46 -22.09 7.82
N VAL A 330 -28.44 -22.22 6.49
CA VAL A 330 -28.94 -23.46 5.85
C VAL A 330 -27.84 -24.48 6.02
N ALA A 331 -28.13 -25.52 6.80
CA ALA A 331 -27.24 -26.65 7.01
C ALA A 331 -26.72 -27.15 5.65
N GLN A 332 -25.40 -27.17 5.48
CA GLN A 332 -24.77 -27.93 4.41
C GLN A 332 -25.02 -29.42 4.70
N GLY A 333 -26.07 -29.97 4.14
CA GLY A 333 -26.38 -31.39 4.33
C GLY A 333 -27.87 -31.70 4.24
N GLY A 334 -28.43 -31.61 3.04
CA GLY A 334 -29.71 -32.24 2.72
C GLY A 334 -29.82 -32.41 1.21
N PRO A 335 -30.15 -33.61 0.68
CA PRO A 335 -30.25 -33.81 -0.76
C PRO A 335 -31.38 -32.97 -1.31
N LEU A 336 -31.16 -32.40 -2.51
CA LEU A 336 -32.14 -31.71 -3.30
C LEU A 336 -33.42 -32.58 -3.42
N GLN A 337 -34.45 -32.29 -2.65
CA GLN A 337 -35.80 -32.73 -2.98
C GLN A 337 -36.24 -32.01 -4.27
N ARG A 338 -36.14 -32.72 -5.37
CA ARG A 338 -36.88 -32.41 -6.60
C ARG A 338 -38.33 -32.58 -6.27
N SER A 339 -39.06 -31.48 -6.09
CA SER A 339 -40.52 -31.47 -6.21
C SER A 339 -40.85 -31.37 -7.69
N GLY A 340 -41.57 -32.36 -8.19
CA GLY A 340 -42.11 -32.47 -9.53
C GLY A 340 -43.15 -31.40 -9.88
#